data_d7fc2ce3848c2b133eb8e7d1905f3188
#
_entry.id   d7fc2ce3848c2b133eb8e7d1905f3188
#
_cell.length_a   1.000
_cell.length_b   1.000
_cell.length_c   1.000
_cell.angle_alpha   90.00
_cell.angle_beta   90.00
_cell.angle_gamma   90.00
#
_symmetry.space_group_name_H-M   'P 1'
#
loop_
_entity.id
_entity.type
_entity.pdbx_description
1 polymer ?
#
loop_
_entity_poly.entity_id
_entity_poly.type
_entity_poly.pdbx_seq_one_letter_code
_entity_poly.pdbx_strand_id
1 'polypeptide(L)'
;MATQKPHTAAKTPVGGYVLSDKPIEINAGRPTVTIKVRNTGDRPVQVGSHYHFFEVNRALEFDRRAAFGQHLDIPASTGLRFEPGDEKEVALVPFGGQQLIYGFSNLVDGSTGSGPTPGYQPNLDKGLERAAKLGFKSKTQKP
;
A
#
# COMPACT_ATOMS: atom_id res chain seq x y z
N MET A 1 23.62 31.49 -15.66
CA MET A 1 23.08 31.04 -14.37
C MET A 1 21.79 31.79 -14.08
N ALA A 2 20.68 31.12 -14.14
CA ALA A 2 19.42 31.71 -13.73
C ALA A 2 19.47 31.90 -12.23
N THR A 3 19.69 33.10 -11.77
CA THR A 3 19.43 33.46 -10.37
C THR A 3 17.93 33.30 -10.14
N GLN A 4 17.55 32.29 -9.42
CA GLN A 4 16.21 32.25 -8.87
C GLN A 4 16.01 33.56 -8.10
N LYS A 5 15.06 34.35 -8.56
CA LYS A 5 14.62 35.49 -7.75
C LYS A 5 14.18 34.91 -6.39
N PRO A 6 14.72 35.43 -5.28
CA PRO A 6 14.18 35.06 -4.00
C PRO A 6 12.67 35.24 -4.07
N HIS A 7 11.91 34.26 -3.69
CA HIS A 7 10.49 34.45 -3.49
C HIS A 7 10.33 35.58 -2.47
N THR A 8 10.33 36.81 -2.95
CA THR A 8 9.82 37.93 -2.16
C THR A 8 8.35 37.62 -1.97
N ALA A 9 8.08 37.19 -0.79
CA ALA A 9 6.82 36.69 -0.37
C ALA A 9 5.69 37.68 -0.70
N ALA A 10 5.01 37.44 -1.80
CA ALA A 10 3.59 37.65 -1.79
C ALA A 10 3.11 36.79 -0.62
N LYS A 11 2.59 37.41 0.46
CA LYS A 11 2.08 36.68 1.61
C LYS A 11 1.15 35.58 1.09
N THR A 12 1.55 34.33 1.26
CA THR A 12 0.68 33.20 0.94
C THR A 12 -0.55 33.31 1.83
N PRO A 13 -1.76 33.39 1.28
CA PRO A 13 -2.96 33.45 2.08
C PRO A 13 -3.11 32.19 2.95
N VAL A 14 -3.81 32.29 4.05
CA VAL A 14 -4.10 31.12 4.89
C VAL A 14 -4.76 30.04 4.02
N GLY A 15 -4.23 28.82 4.10
CA GLY A 15 -4.66 27.70 3.23
C GLY A 15 -4.07 27.70 1.84
N GLY A 16 -3.22 28.67 1.51
CA GLY A 16 -2.51 28.70 0.25
C GLY A 16 -1.34 27.74 0.18
N TYR A 17 -0.75 27.61 -1.01
CA TYR A 17 0.35 26.68 -1.26
C TYR A 17 1.63 27.42 -1.58
N VAL A 18 2.73 26.92 -1.06
CA VAL A 18 4.08 27.27 -1.50
C VAL A 18 4.61 26.06 -2.26
N LEU A 19 4.77 26.23 -3.58
CA LEU A 19 5.10 25.13 -4.47
C LEU A 19 6.59 25.12 -4.81
N SER A 20 7.14 23.95 -5.05
CA SER A 20 8.47 23.75 -5.59
C SER A 20 8.37 22.98 -6.92
N ASP A 21 9.24 23.32 -7.88
CA ASP A 21 9.32 22.62 -9.17
C ASP A 21 10.12 21.32 -9.07
N LYS A 22 10.73 21.06 -7.92
CA LYS A 22 11.54 19.85 -7.74
C LYS A 22 10.65 18.65 -7.49
N PRO A 23 10.90 17.53 -8.19
CA PRO A 23 10.21 16.29 -7.87
C PRO A 23 10.55 15.84 -6.44
N ILE A 24 9.57 15.23 -5.77
CA ILE A 24 9.75 14.65 -4.43
C ILE A 24 9.81 13.14 -4.60
N GLU A 25 10.91 12.55 -4.12
CA GLU A 25 11.01 11.10 -4.03
C GLU A 25 10.26 10.60 -2.82
N ILE A 26 9.27 9.73 -3.03
CA ILE A 26 8.53 9.07 -1.96
C ILE A 26 9.15 7.72 -1.62
N ASN A 27 9.09 7.32 -0.34
CA ASN A 27 9.56 6.02 0.14
C ASN A 27 11.03 5.71 -0.21
N ALA A 28 11.87 6.74 -0.28
CA ALA A 28 13.30 6.59 -0.58
C ALA A 28 13.98 5.62 0.40
N GLY A 29 14.78 4.69 -0.16
CA GLY A 29 15.54 3.73 0.63
C GLY A 29 14.72 2.62 1.30
N ARG A 30 13.41 2.57 1.07
CA ARG A 30 12.56 1.51 1.61
C ARG A 30 12.53 0.30 0.67
N PRO A 31 12.51 -0.93 1.20
CA PRO A 31 12.38 -2.12 0.35
C PRO A 31 11.00 -2.12 -0.33
N THR A 32 10.97 -2.49 -1.60
CA THR A 32 9.74 -2.64 -2.37
C THR A 32 9.54 -4.07 -2.82
N VAL A 33 8.28 -4.49 -2.92
CA VAL A 33 7.89 -5.78 -3.46
C VAL A 33 6.96 -5.54 -4.64
N THR A 34 7.19 -6.25 -5.73
CA THR A 34 6.30 -6.21 -6.91
C THR A 34 5.49 -7.50 -6.97
N ILE A 35 4.18 -7.36 -7.03
CA ILE A 35 3.27 -8.50 -7.12
C ILE A 35 2.29 -8.33 -8.27
N LYS A 36 1.78 -9.45 -8.79
CA LYS A 36 0.71 -9.46 -9.78
C LYS A 36 -0.63 -9.55 -9.09
N VAL A 37 -1.56 -8.68 -9.48
CA VAL A 37 -2.91 -8.60 -8.93
C VAL A 37 -3.91 -8.74 -10.06
N ARG A 38 -4.87 -9.63 -9.89
CA ARG A 38 -5.95 -9.85 -10.84
C ARG A 38 -7.30 -9.60 -10.20
N ASN A 39 -8.15 -8.84 -10.87
CA ASN A 39 -9.55 -8.71 -10.47
C ASN A 39 -10.35 -9.90 -11.03
N THR A 40 -10.77 -10.80 -10.15
CA THR A 40 -11.54 -12.00 -10.52
C THR A 40 -13.05 -11.79 -10.46
N GLY A 41 -13.48 -10.61 -10.04
CA GLY A 41 -14.89 -10.24 -9.92
C GLY A 41 -15.48 -9.71 -11.20
N ASP A 42 -16.73 -9.27 -11.12
CA ASP A 42 -17.50 -8.72 -12.23
C ASP A 42 -17.65 -7.19 -12.15
N ARG A 43 -17.00 -6.56 -11.18
CA ARG A 43 -17.06 -5.13 -10.93
C ARG A 43 -15.68 -4.52 -10.81
N PRO A 44 -15.52 -3.22 -11.15
CA PRO A 44 -14.27 -2.53 -10.89
C PRO A 44 -13.98 -2.45 -9.40
N VAL A 45 -12.71 -2.55 -9.04
CA VAL A 45 -12.21 -2.35 -7.67
C VAL A 45 -11.18 -1.24 -7.68
N GLN A 46 -11.32 -0.27 -6.78
CA GLN A 46 -10.35 0.78 -6.59
C GLN A 46 -9.71 0.63 -5.20
N VAL A 47 -8.39 0.70 -5.17
CA VAL A 47 -7.61 0.58 -3.93
C VAL A 47 -6.91 1.91 -3.66
N GLY A 48 -7.12 2.47 -2.48
CA GLY A 48 -6.42 3.67 -2.03
C GLY A 48 -4.95 3.41 -1.73
N SER A 49 -4.13 4.46 -1.84
CA SER A 49 -2.67 4.38 -1.69
C SER A 49 -2.21 3.71 -0.39
N HIS A 50 -2.87 4.03 0.72
CA HIS A 50 -2.46 3.60 2.06
C HIS A 50 -3.36 2.55 2.68
N TYR A 51 -4.18 1.89 1.88
CA TYR A 51 -4.93 0.72 2.35
C TYR A 51 -3.96 -0.45 2.58
N HIS A 52 -4.14 -1.19 3.67
CA HIS A 52 -3.34 -2.40 3.92
C HIS A 52 -3.61 -3.41 2.81
N PHE A 53 -2.66 -3.57 1.90
CA PHE A 53 -2.91 -4.30 0.65
C PHE A 53 -3.27 -5.75 0.86
N PHE A 54 -2.75 -6.35 1.93
CA PHE A 54 -3.13 -7.70 2.36
C PHE A 54 -4.64 -7.90 2.52
N GLU A 55 -5.37 -6.84 2.91
CA GLU A 55 -6.79 -6.86 3.27
C GLU A 55 -7.71 -6.30 2.20
N VAL A 56 -7.20 -5.99 1.00
CA VAL A 56 -8.02 -5.43 -0.06
C VAL A 56 -9.11 -6.41 -0.51
N ASN A 57 -10.08 -5.88 -1.25
CA ASN A 57 -11.26 -6.58 -1.72
C ASN A 57 -10.98 -8.07 -2.03
N ARG A 58 -11.85 -8.94 -1.51
CA ARG A 58 -11.71 -10.39 -1.63
C ARG A 58 -11.67 -10.90 -3.08
N ALA A 59 -12.22 -10.14 -4.02
CA ALA A 59 -12.21 -10.51 -5.45
C ALA A 59 -10.86 -10.28 -6.12
N LEU A 60 -9.96 -9.52 -5.52
CA LEU A 60 -8.60 -9.36 -5.99
C LEU A 60 -7.77 -10.59 -5.59
N GLU A 61 -7.20 -11.23 -6.57
CA GLU A 61 -6.35 -12.41 -6.37
C GLU A 61 -4.88 -12.05 -6.55
N PHE A 62 -4.08 -12.33 -5.54
CA PHE A 62 -2.64 -12.08 -5.51
C PHE A 62 -2.01 -12.83 -4.34
N ASP A 63 -0.70 -12.78 -4.22
CA ASP A 63 0.01 -13.36 -3.09
C ASP A 63 -0.19 -12.47 -1.84
N ARG A 64 -1.19 -12.78 -1.03
CA ARG A 64 -1.49 -11.99 0.16
C ARG A 64 -0.41 -12.10 1.22
N ARG A 65 0.30 -13.21 1.30
CA ARG A 65 1.44 -13.36 2.20
C ARG A 65 2.53 -12.33 1.89
N ALA A 66 2.86 -12.14 0.61
CA ALA A 66 3.84 -11.15 0.18
C ALA A 66 3.40 -9.71 0.43
N ALA A 67 2.09 -9.46 0.48
CA ALA A 67 1.52 -8.13 0.69
C ALA A 67 1.32 -7.78 2.17
N PHE A 68 1.60 -8.69 3.08
CA PHE A 68 1.38 -8.46 4.51
C PHE A 68 2.22 -7.29 5.03
N GLY A 69 1.56 -6.35 5.71
CA GLY A 69 2.20 -5.17 6.27
C GLY A 69 2.60 -4.12 5.25
N GLN A 70 2.02 -4.16 4.04
CA GLN A 70 2.43 -3.29 2.94
C GLN A 70 1.25 -2.53 2.35
N HIS A 71 1.55 -1.38 1.75
CA HIS A 71 0.61 -0.57 1.00
C HIS A 71 1.19 -0.24 -0.38
N LEU A 72 0.36 0.32 -1.27
CA LEU A 72 0.83 0.72 -2.59
C LEU A 72 1.92 1.79 -2.51
N ASP A 73 2.94 1.65 -3.33
CA ASP A 73 4.01 2.65 -3.48
C ASP A 73 3.58 3.72 -4.48
N ILE A 74 2.55 4.46 -4.11
CA ILE A 74 2.00 5.58 -4.88
C ILE A 74 1.75 6.77 -3.95
N PRO A 75 1.64 8.00 -4.47
CA PRO A 75 1.41 9.17 -3.65
C PRO A 75 0.12 9.06 -2.83
N ALA A 76 0.16 9.63 -1.61
CA ALA A 76 -1.03 9.73 -0.77
C ALA A 76 -2.18 10.42 -1.51
N SER A 77 -3.41 10.07 -1.17
CA SER A 77 -4.64 10.56 -1.80
C SER A 77 -4.86 10.09 -3.25
N THR A 78 -4.02 9.20 -3.76
CA THR A 78 -4.23 8.55 -5.05
C THR A 78 -4.70 7.11 -4.87
N GLY A 79 -5.14 6.49 -5.94
CA GLY A 79 -5.61 5.10 -5.91
C GLY A 79 -5.32 4.40 -7.23
N LEU A 80 -5.47 3.10 -7.21
CA LEU A 80 -5.30 2.23 -8.37
C LEU A 80 -6.61 1.49 -8.64
N ARG A 81 -7.05 1.50 -9.89
CA ARG A 81 -8.30 0.87 -10.30
C ARG A 81 -8.02 -0.41 -11.09
N PHE A 82 -8.75 -1.46 -10.75
CA PHE A 82 -8.72 -2.74 -11.45
C PHE A 82 -10.09 -2.99 -12.07
N GLU A 83 -10.15 -3.03 -13.41
CA GLU A 83 -11.37 -3.43 -14.12
C GLU A 83 -11.56 -4.94 -14.00
N PRO A 84 -12.80 -5.46 -14.19
CA PRO A 84 -13.02 -6.91 -14.21
C PRO A 84 -12.09 -7.62 -15.19
N GLY A 85 -11.37 -8.62 -14.72
CA GLY A 85 -10.40 -9.38 -15.52
C GLY A 85 -9.02 -8.75 -15.68
N ASP A 86 -8.84 -7.51 -15.24
CA ASP A 86 -7.52 -6.85 -15.28
C ASP A 86 -6.50 -7.62 -14.45
N GLU A 87 -5.31 -7.74 -15.00
CA GLU A 87 -4.12 -8.21 -14.28
C GLU A 87 -3.04 -7.15 -14.40
N LYS A 88 -2.54 -6.69 -13.25
CA LYS A 88 -1.51 -5.63 -13.19
C LYS A 88 -0.42 -6.01 -12.21
N GLU A 89 0.80 -5.59 -12.53
CA GLU A 89 1.89 -5.58 -11.57
C GLU A 89 1.82 -4.31 -10.73
N VAL A 90 1.93 -4.45 -9.43
CA VAL A 90 1.93 -3.33 -8.49
C VAL A 90 3.14 -3.38 -7.59
N ALA A 91 3.68 -2.22 -7.27
CA ALA A 91 4.75 -2.08 -6.30
C ALA A 91 4.16 -1.78 -4.93
N LEU A 92 4.61 -2.49 -3.92
CA LEU A 92 4.22 -2.32 -2.52
C LEU A 92 5.42 -1.91 -1.69
N VAL A 93 5.15 -1.18 -0.62
CA VAL A 93 6.16 -0.73 0.35
C VAL A 93 5.63 -0.96 1.77
N PRO A 94 6.48 -1.36 2.74
CA PRO A 94 6.03 -1.57 4.10
C PRO A 94 5.49 -0.29 4.75
N PHE A 95 4.49 -0.42 5.62
CA PHE A 95 4.09 0.67 6.48
C PHE A 95 5.25 1.12 7.36
N GLY A 96 5.34 2.42 7.58
CA GLY A 96 6.32 3.01 8.49
C GLY A 96 5.89 2.99 9.94
N GLY A 97 6.64 3.68 10.79
CA GLY A 97 6.35 3.81 12.20
C GLY A 97 6.44 2.48 12.94
N GLN A 98 5.49 2.24 13.84
CA GLN A 98 5.45 1.02 14.66
C GLN A 98 4.84 -0.18 13.94
N GLN A 99 4.39 -0.01 12.69
CA GLN A 99 3.80 -1.07 11.88
C GLN A 99 2.58 -1.75 12.51
N LEU A 100 1.79 -0.98 13.23
CA LEU A 100 0.53 -1.44 13.81
C LEU A 100 -0.61 -1.14 12.85
N ILE A 101 -1.39 -2.15 12.53
CA ILE A 101 -2.50 -2.08 11.57
C ILE A 101 -3.80 -2.45 12.27
N TYR A 102 -4.75 -1.52 12.28
CA TYR A 102 -6.08 -1.73 12.86
C TYR A 102 -7.17 -1.29 11.88
N GLY A 103 -8.25 -2.03 11.84
CA GLY A 103 -9.38 -1.73 10.95
C GLY A 103 -9.22 -2.38 9.59
N PHE A 104 -9.45 -1.63 8.52
CA PHE A 104 -9.53 -2.13 7.14
C PHE A 104 -10.58 -3.25 7.03
N SER A 105 -10.21 -4.46 6.72
CA SER A 105 -11.11 -5.62 6.72
C SER A 105 -11.04 -6.45 8.00
N ASN A 106 -10.40 -5.94 9.03
CA ASN A 106 -10.23 -6.55 10.35
C ASN A 106 -9.57 -7.95 10.30
N LEU A 107 -8.68 -8.16 9.34
CA LEU A 107 -7.99 -9.45 9.20
C LEU A 107 -6.77 -9.56 10.13
N VAL A 108 -6.20 -8.45 10.54
CA VAL A 108 -4.95 -8.43 11.32
C VAL A 108 -5.15 -7.83 12.69
N ASP A 109 -5.57 -6.57 12.76
CA ASP A 109 -5.78 -5.79 13.98
C ASP A 109 -4.62 -5.93 14.97
N GLY A 110 -3.40 -5.65 14.52
CA GLY A 110 -2.21 -5.78 15.33
C GLY A 110 -0.93 -5.45 14.57
N SER A 111 0.19 -5.91 15.12
CA SER A 111 1.50 -5.66 14.53
C SER A 111 1.72 -6.46 13.25
N THR A 112 2.26 -5.79 12.24
CA THR A 112 2.72 -6.40 10.99
C THR A 112 4.24 -6.51 10.90
N GLY A 113 4.94 -5.98 11.89
CA GLY A 113 6.39 -6.11 11.99
C GLY A 113 6.82 -7.44 12.60
N SER A 114 8.10 -7.74 12.44
CA SER A 114 8.70 -8.95 13.00
C SER A 114 9.07 -8.82 14.49
N GLY A 115 8.88 -7.63 15.07
CA GLY A 115 9.26 -7.38 16.47
C GLY A 115 10.75 -7.55 16.70
N PRO A 116 11.15 -7.90 17.94
CA PRO A 116 12.58 -8.10 18.25
C PRO A 116 13.17 -9.37 17.65
N THR A 117 12.34 -10.30 17.18
CA THR A 117 12.79 -11.55 16.56
C THR A 117 12.63 -11.46 15.05
N PRO A 118 13.71 -11.34 14.27
CA PRO A 118 13.61 -11.25 12.82
C PRO A 118 12.84 -12.42 12.21
N GLY A 119 11.90 -12.07 11.32
CA GLY A 119 11.09 -13.08 10.61
C GLY A 119 9.92 -13.67 11.41
N TYR A 120 9.79 -13.33 12.69
CA TYR A 120 8.66 -13.78 13.49
C TYR A 120 7.47 -12.83 13.34
N GLN A 121 6.45 -13.27 12.64
CA GLN A 121 5.24 -12.50 12.34
C GLN A 121 3.99 -13.29 12.75
N PRO A 122 3.65 -13.32 14.06
CA PRO A 122 2.55 -14.17 14.54
C PRO A 122 1.18 -13.81 13.97
N ASN A 123 0.96 -12.52 13.63
CA ASN A 123 -0.30 -12.06 13.06
C ASN A 123 -0.44 -12.41 11.57
N LEU A 124 0.62 -12.77 10.89
CA LEU A 124 0.58 -13.19 9.50
C LEU A 124 -0.23 -14.46 9.31
N ASP A 125 0.10 -15.50 10.07
CA ASP A 125 -0.60 -16.79 9.95
C ASP A 125 -2.07 -16.67 10.35
N LYS A 126 -2.35 -15.95 11.43
CA LYS A 126 -3.73 -15.66 11.85
C LYS A 126 -4.50 -14.86 10.79
N GLY A 127 -3.87 -13.86 10.21
CA GLY A 127 -4.47 -13.06 9.15
C GLY A 127 -4.77 -13.87 7.89
N LEU A 128 -3.85 -14.73 7.47
CA LEU A 128 -4.04 -15.62 6.34
C LEU A 128 -5.18 -16.62 6.60
N GLU A 129 -5.28 -17.16 7.80
CA GLU A 129 -6.35 -18.07 8.19
C GLU A 129 -7.72 -17.37 8.12
N ARG A 130 -7.83 -16.16 8.67
CA ARG A 130 -9.05 -15.36 8.59
C ARG A 130 -9.42 -15.01 7.15
N ALA A 131 -8.43 -14.62 6.36
CA ALA A 131 -8.64 -14.30 4.95
C ALA A 131 -9.19 -15.50 4.17
N ALA A 132 -8.64 -16.68 4.39
CA ALA A 132 -9.11 -17.92 3.77
C ALA A 132 -10.54 -18.23 4.15
N LYS A 133 -10.88 -18.13 5.44
CA LYS A 133 -12.24 -18.38 5.94
C LYS A 133 -13.28 -17.42 5.37
N LEU A 134 -12.88 -16.17 5.10
CA LEU A 134 -13.78 -15.13 4.61
C LEU A 134 -13.80 -15.02 3.08
N GLY A 135 -13.09 -15.91 2.38
CA GLY A 135 -13.10 -15.97 0.92
C GLY A 135 -12.23 -14.92 0.24
N PHE A 136 -11.24 -14.36 0.92
CA PHE A 136 -10.24 -13.47 0.31
C PHE A 136 -9.31 -14.32 -0.55
N LYS A 137 -9.31 -14.09 -1.85
CA LYS A 137 -8.54 -14.89 -2.80
C LYS A 137 -7.05 -14.63 -2.67
N SER A 138 -6.26 -15.68 -2.64
CA SER A 138 -4.81 -15.61 -2.58
C SER A 138 -4.19 -16.64 -3.51
N LYS A 139 -3.10 -16.24 -4.15
CA LYS A 139 -2.35 -17.09 -5.06
C LYS A 139 -0.86 -16.88 -4.83
N THR A 140 -0.18 -17.91 -4.35
CA THR A 140 1.27 -17.85 -4.17
C THR A 140 1.95 -17.64 -5.51
N GLN A 141 2.76 -16.60 -5.62
CA GLN A 141 3.61 -16.39 -6.79
C GLN A 141 4.84 -17.27 -6.66
N LYS A 142 5.08 -18.08 -7.67
CA LYS A 142 6.38 -18.75 -7.77
C LYS A 142 7.45 -17.71 -8.12
N PRO A 143 8.61 -17.78 -7.50
CA PRO A 143 9.72 -16.89 -7.83
C PRO A 143 10.17 -17.01 -9.29
#